data_7d80f6c131abad1bbe8e4a4b25989afb
#
_entry.id   7d80f6c131abad1bbe8e4a4b25989afb
#
_cell.length_a   1.000
_cell.length_b   1.000
_cell.length_c   1.000
_cell.angle_alpha   90.00
_cell.angle_beta   90.00
_cell.angle_gamma   90.00
#
_symmetry.space_group_name_H-M   'P 1'
#
loop_
_entity.id
_entity.type
_entity.pdbx_description
1 polymer ?
#
loop_
_entity_poly.entity_id
_entity_poly.type
_entity_poly.pdbx_seq_one_letter_code
_entity_poly.pdbx_strand_id
1 'polypeptide(L)'
;MPKLAKPAPAAQVHGARRATVGMLTGCVQSAFFPHVNAATERVLAAEGCEVLPFPKQGCCGALSVHNGRTAEAQRFARKLIDAVDLERIEYFVVNAAGCGSALKEYGALLAEDPAYAAKARALAGKVRDLSEVLVELGPVAPRKPRPETVVYHDACHLAHAQGVRTQPRVLLNRIPGLDVREIAEAEICCGSAGVWNIQHPEPARELGERKARAILATGATTVVTSNPGCIMQITAALDRLGATVSVVHTAELLDSTISARE
;
A
#
# COMPACT_ATOMS: atom_id res chain seq x y z
N MET A 1 -22.07 -7.09 9.77
CA MET A 1 -21.00 -6.31 9.16
C MET A 1 -20.36 -5.44 10.25
N PRO A 2 -19.05 -5.47 10.46
CA PRO A 2 -18.40 -4.55 11.40
C PRO A 2 -18.67 -3.12 10.93
N LYS A 3 -19.05 -2.24 11.87
CA LYS A 3 -19.20 -0.81 11.56
C LYS A 3 -17.82 -0.28 11.15
N LEU A 4 -17.72 0.24 9.94
CA LEU A 4 -16.53 0.96 9.49
C LEU A 4 -16.18 2.02 10.53
N ALA A 5 -14.94 2.01 11.00
CA ALA A 5 -14.46 3.02 11.93
C ALA A 5 -14.68 4.42 11.31
N LYS A 6 -15.10 5.39 12.14
CA LYS A 6 -15.19 6.77 11.69
C LYS A 6 -13.82 7.22 11.21
N PRO A 7 -13.71 7.94 10.08
CA PRO A 7 -12.44 8.49 9.64
C PRO A 7 -11.84 9.34 10.78
N ALA A 8 -10.56 9.15 11.02
CA ALA A 8 -9.82 10.00 11.94
C ALA A 8 -9.89 11.47 11.44
N PRO A 9 -9.82 12.48 12.32
CA PRO A 9 -9.73 13.87 11.88
C PRO A 9 -8.53 14.02 10.95
N ALA A 10 -8.69 14.80 9.88
CA ALA A 10 -7.64 15.03 8.89
C ALA A 10 -6.35 15.48 9.60
N ALA A 11 -5.25 14.81 9.30
CA ALA A 11 -3.97 15.19 9.87
C ALA A 11 -3.57 16.57 9.36
N GLN A 12 -3.14 17.47 10.27
CA GLN A 12 -2.73 18.82 9.90
C GLN A 12 -1.38 18.78 9.18
N VAL A 13 -1.28 19.55 8.09
CA VAL A 13 -0.03 19.73 7.34
C VAL A 13 1.02 20.39 8.22
N HIS A 14 2.20 19.80 8.31
CA HIS A 14 3.33 20.35 9.03
C HIS A 14 4.19 21.23 8.10
N GLY A 15 4.17 22.54 8.29
CA GLY A 15 4.96 23.52 7.52
C GLY A 15 4.28 23.95 6.21
N ALA A 16 5.08 24.38 5.22
CA ALA A 16 4.55 24.78 3.91
C ALA A 16 3.97 23.58 3.15
N ARG A 17 2.80 23.78 2.54
CA ARG A 17 2.18 22.76 1.68
C ARG A 17 3.07 22.48 0.46
N ARG A 18 3.40 21.22 0.26
CA ARG A 18 4.27 20.75 -0.82
C ARG A 18 3.50 20.07 -1.96
N ALA A 19 2.39 19.42 -1.64
CA ALA A 19 1.47 18.82 -2.60
C ALA A 19 0.07 18.71 -2.01
N THR A 20 -0.94 18.65 -2.89
CA THR A 20 -2.31 18.28 -2.54
C THR A 20 -2.60 16.92 -3.10
N VAL A 21 -3.01 15.98 -2.27
CA VAL A 21 -3.19 14.58 -2.64
C VAL A 21 -4.58 14.06 -2.29
N GLY A 22 -5.10 13.15 -3.12
CA GLY A 22 -6.17 12.25 -2.72
C GLY A 22 -5.57 10.94 -2.23
N MET A 23 -6.29 10.19 -1.39
CA MET A 23 -5.85 8.87 -0.94
C MET A 23 -6.95 7.83 -1.15
N LEU A 24 -6.59 6.67 -1.70
CA LEU A 24 -7.48 5.53 -1.74
C LEU A 24 -7.61 4.91 -0.35
N THR A 25 -8.81 4.87 0.21
CA THR A 25 -9.05 4.18 1.50
C THR A 25 -9.18 2.66 1.32
N GLY A 26 -9.63 2.21 0.14
CA GLY A 26 -9.76 0.81 -0.22
C GLY A 26 -10.83 0.05 0.58
N CYS A 27 -11.22 -1.15 0.11
CA CYS A 27 -12.23 -1.98 0.79
C CYS A 27 -11.58 -2.88 1.88
N VAL A 28 -10.59 -3.71 1.50
CA VAL A 28 -9.88 -4.59 2.44
C VAL A 28 -9.09 -3.78 3.45
N GLN A 29 -8.38 -2.75 2.98
CA GLN A 29 -7.59 -1.86 3.84
C GLN A 29 -8.44 -1.20 4.92
N SER A 30 -9.60 -0.64 4.55
CA SER A 30 -10.51 0.00 5.51
C SER A 30 -11.16 -0.98 6.49
N ALA A 31 -11.42 -2.22 6.06
CA ALA A 31 -12.09 -3.22 6.89
C ALA A 31 -11.15 -3.87 7.90
N PHE A 32 -9.92 -4.20 7.50
CA PHE A 32 -8.98 -4.99 8.32
C PHE A 32 -7.82 -4.16 8.88
N PHE A 33 -7.43 -3.09 8.20
CA PHE A 33 -6.26 -2.28 8.53
C PHE A 33 -6.56 -0.78 8.51
N PRO A 34 -7.63 -0.30 9.18
CA PRO A 34 -7.97 1.14 9.17
C PRO A 34 -6.84 2.01 9.76
N HIS A 35 -6.04 1.46 10.66
CA HIS A 35 -4.87 2.11 11.25
C HIS A 35 -3.75 2.40 10.23
N VAL A 36 -3.63 1.58 9.18
CA VAL A 36 -2.69 1.82 8.08
C VAL A 36 -3.10 3.05 7.27
N ASN A 37 -4.40 3.23 6.99
CA ASN A 37 -4.90 4.44 6.35
C ASN A 37 -4.60 5.68 7.19
N ALA A 38 -4.87 5.61 8.49
CA ALA A 38 -4.57 6.71 9.41
C ALA A 38 -3.06 7.01 9.50
N ALA A 39 -2.22 6.00 9.52
CA ALA A 39 -0.76 6.16 9.47
C ALA A 39 -0.32 6.80 8.14
N THR A 40 -0.91 6.39 7.01
CA THR A 40 -0.63 6.98 5.70
C THR A 40 -0.95 8.48 5.68
N GLU A 41 -2.11 8.89 6.20
CA GLU A 41 -2.50 10.30 6.31
C GLU A 41 -1.50 11.10 7.16
N ARG A 42 -1.09 10.56 8.33
CA ARG A 42 -0.11 11.24 9.19
C ARG A 42 1.27 11.37 8.54
N VAL A 43 1.72 10.32 7.85
CA VAL A 43 2.99 10.35 7.11
C VAL A 43 2.93 11.42 6.00
N LEU A 44 1.86 11.43 5.20
CA LEU A 44 1.68 12.44 4.14
C LEU A 44 1.64 13.86 4.71
N ALA A 45 0.91 14.08 5.79
CA ALA A 45 0.84 15.40 6.45
C ALA A 45 2.20 15.85 7.02
N ALA A 46 2.96 14.94 7.64
CA ALA A 46 4.30 15.22 8.14
C ALA A 46 5.29 15.57 7.03
N GLU A 47 5.09 15.00 5.85
CA GLU A 47 5.88 15.31 4.64
C GLU A 47 5.37 16.54 3.88
N GLY A 48 4.37 17.26 4.42
CA GLY A 48 3.84 18.51 3.86
C GLY A 48 2.74 18.33 2.81
N CYS A 49 2.09 17.16 2.74
CA CYS A 49 0.98 16.93 1.84
C CYS A 49 -0.36 17.27 2.51
N GLU A 50 -1.20 18.02 1.81
CA GLU A 50 -2.61 18.18 2.17
C GLU A 50 -3.40 17.00 1.60
N VAL A 51 -4.03 16.21 2.48
CA VAL A 51 -4.83 15.04 2.07
C VAL A 51 -6.30 15.45 1.96
N LEU A 52 -6.84 15.45 0.73
CA LEU A 52 -8.24 15.75 0.48
C LEU A 52 -9.12 14.50 0.67
N PRO A 53 -10.24 14.62 1.39
CA PRO A 53 -11.15 13.50 1.58
C PRO A 53 -12.03 13.26 0.35
N PHE A 54 -12.16 11.98 -0.03
CA PHE A 54 -13.09 11.51 -1.07
C PHE A 54 -13.96 10.37 -0.51
N PRO A 55 -15.04 10.66 0.23
CA PRO A 55 -15.72 9.66 1.08
C PRO A 55 -16.51 8.57 0.31
N LYS A 56 -16.74 8.73 -1.00
CA LYS A 56 -17.58 7.82 -1.79
C LYS A 56 -16.81 6.86 -2.70
N GLN A 57 -15.53 6.68 -2.48
CA GLN A 57 -14.63 5.94 -3.37
C GLN A 57 -15.05 4.47 -3.62
N GLY A 58 -15.29 3.72 -2.56
CA GLY A 58 -15.62 2.29 -2.65
C GLY A 58 -14.40 1.40 -2.95
N CYS A 59 -14.62 0.34 -3.73
CA CYS A 59 -13.59 -0.64 -4.11
C CYS A 59 -12.89 -0.22 -5.41
N CYS A 60 -11.59 -0.52 -5.52
CA CYS A 60 -10.82 -0.33 -6.76
C CYS A 60 -11.12 -1.37 -7.85
N GLY A 61 -11.78 -2.47 -7.54
CA GLY A 61 -12.10 -3.53 -8.50
C GLY A 61 -10.97 -4.54 -8.78
N ALA A 62 -9.81 -4.42 -8.14
CA ALA A 62 -8.66 -5.30 -8.39
C ALA A 62 -9.00 -6.79 -8.25
N LEU A 63 -9.71 -7.19 -7.20
CA LEU A 63 -10.11 -8.58 -7.01
C LEU A 63 -11.05 -9.09 -8.11
N SER A 64 -11.88 -8.22 -8.68
CA SER A 64 -12.75 -8.57 -9.79
C SER A 64 -11.94 -8.79 -11.07
N VAL A 65 -10.93 -7.95 -11.34
CA VAL A 65 -9.99 -8.17 -12.47
C VAL A 65 -9.29 -9.52 -12.32
N HIS A 66 -8.73 -9.82 -11.15
CA HIS A 66 -8.01 -11.09 -10.91
C HIS A 66 -8.87 -12.35 -11.06
N ASN A 67 -10.19 -12.20 -10.96
CA ASN A 67 -11.15 -13.29 -11.17
C ASN A 67 -11.82 -13.27 -12.56
N GLY A 68 -11.33 -12.48 -13.51
CA GLY A 68 -11.90 -12.38 -14.87
C GLY A 68 -13.27 -11.68 -14.92
N ARG A 69 -13.69 -11.01 -13.83
CA ARG A 69 -14.99 -10.32 -13.74
C ARG A 69 -14.88 -8.89 -14.24
N THR A 70 -14.50 -8.74 -15.50
CA THR A 70 -14.17 -7.43 -16.12
C THR A 70 -15.31 -6.41 -16.01
N ALA A 71 -16.55 -6.81 -16.31
CA ALA A 71 -17.71 -5.90 -16.23
C ALA A 71 -17.94 -5.37 -14.81
N GLU A 72 -17.66 -6.18 -13.78
CA GLU A 72 -17.75 -5.75 -12.39
C GLU A 72 -16.61 -4.78 -12.03
N ALA A 73 -15.40 -5.09 -12.45
CA ALA A 73 -14.23 -4.22 -12.28
C ALA A 73 -14.45 -2.83 -12.93
N GLN A 74 -15.01 -2.81 -14.14
CA GLN A 74 -15.37 -1.57 -14.83
C GLN A 74 -16.40 -0.74 -14.06
N ARG A 75 -17.40 -1.39 -13.43
CA ARG A 75 -18.38 -0.66 -12.58
C ARG A 75 -17.72 -0.02 -11.37
N PHE A 76 -16.77 -0.73 -10.71
CA PHE A 76 -16.01 -0.17 -9.60
C PHE A 76 -15.12 0.99 -10.06
N ALA A 77 -14.44 0.84 -11.19
CA ALA A 77 -13.59 1.87 -11.76
C ALA A 77 -14.36 3.17 -12.06
N ARG A 78 -15.53 3.08 -12.72
CA ARG A 78 -16.39 4.24 -12.99
C ARG A 78 -16.79 4.94 -11.69
N LYS A 79 -17.27 4.16 -10.70
CA LYS A 79 -17.67 4.72 -9.40
C LYS A 79 -16.52 5.44 -8.69
N LEU A 80 -15.32 4.89 -8.74
CA LEU A 80 -14.16 5.51 -8.13
C LEU A 80 -13.75 6.79 -8.88
N ILE A 81 -13.76 6.78 -10.22
CA ILE A 81 -13.48 7.95 -11.04
C ILE A 81 -14.47 9.09 -10.72
N ASP A 82 -15.75 8.78 -10.61
CA ASP A 82 -16.78 9.79 -10.30
C ASP A 82 -16.68 10.33 -8.86
N ALA A 83 -16.01 9.59 -7.96
CA ALA A 83 -15.84 10.01 -6.57
C ALA A 83 -14.63 10.91 -6.35
N VAL A 84 -13.69 11.01 -7.31
CA VAL A 84 -12.43 11.72 -7.17
C VAL A 84 -12.42 12.96 -8.05
N ASP A 85 -12.23 14.12 -7.43
CA ASP A 85 -12.03 15.39 -8.14
C ASP A 85 -10.54 15.52 -8.50
N LEU A 86 -10.21 15.15 -9.74
CA LEU A 86 -8.83 15.12 -10.23
C LEU A 86 -8.21 16.51 -10.40
N GLU A 87 -9.00 17.55 -10.55
CA GLU A 87 -8.47 18.92 -10.73
C GLU A 87 -7.91 19.49 -9.43
N ARG A 88 -8.38 18.96 -8.29
CA ARG A 88 -7.96 19.41 -6.96
C ARG A 88 -6.73 18.73 -6.42
N ILE A 89 -6.21 17.68 -7.06
CA ILE A 89 -5.09 16.88 -6.56
C ILE A 89 -3.96 16.75 -7.58
N GLU A 90 -2.74 16.66 -7.09
CA GLU A 90 -1.55 16.38 -7.88
C GLU A 90 -1.32 14.87 -7.99
N TYR A 91 -1.52 14.16 -6.89
CA TYR A 91 -1.37 12.70 -6.81
C TYR A 91 -2.60 12.04 -6.20
N PHE A 92 -2.90 10.82 -6.66
CA PHE A 92 -3.85 9.92 -6.01
C PHE A 92 -3.06 8.78 -5.36
N VAL A 93 -2.87 8.87 -4.04
CA VAL A 93 -1.98 8.00 -3.27
C VAL A 93 -2.67 6.67 -2.95
N VAL A 94 -1.96 5.58 -3.13
CA VAL A 94 -2.42 4.24 -2.80
C VAL A 94 -1.41 3.56 -1.89
N ASN A 95 -1.88 2.98 -0.79
CA ASN A 95 -1.07 2.24 0.18
C ASN A 95 -1.27 0.72 0.12
N ALA A 96 -1.90 0.22 -0.94
CA ALA A 96 -2.16 -1.20 -1.16
C ALA A 96 -1.73 -1.59 -2.56
N ALA A 97 -0.64 -2.35 -2.67
CA ALA A 97 0.02 -2.68 -3.93
C ALA A 97 -0.91 -3.24 -5.02
N GLY A 98 -1.82 -4.15 -4.66
CA GLY A 98 -2.79 -4.71 -5.61
C GLY A 98 -3.81 -3.69 -6.11
N CYS A 99 -4.22 -2.75 -5.26
CA CYS A 99 -5.09 -1.66 -5.66
C CYS A 99 -4.35 -0.68 -6.58
N GLY A 100 -3.11 -0.30 -6.23
CA GLY A 100 -2.29 0.62 -7.04
C GLY A 100 -2.03 0.09 -8.44
N SER A 101 -1.69 -1.19 -8.57
CA SER A 101 -1.54 -1.85 -9.87
C SER A 101 -2.81 -1.74 -10.71
N ALA A 102 -3.97 -2.12 -10.14
CA ALA A 102 -5.23 -2.06 -10.86
C ALA A 102 -5.62 -0.64 -11.28
N LEU A 103 -5.39 0.37 -10.44
CA LEU A 103 -5.71 1.76 -10.76
C LEU A 103 -4.82 2.31 -11.88
N LYS A 104 -3.53 1.96 -11.91
CA LYS A 104 -2.61 2.35 -12.98
C LYS A 104 -3.04 1.77 -14.34
N GLU A 105 -3.80 0.67 -14.35
CA GLU A 105 -4.34 0.01 -15.53
C GLU A 105 -5.77 0.45 -15.93
N TYR A 106 -6.39 1.39 -15.21
CA TYR A 106 -7.75 1.84 -15.53
C TYR A 106 -7.90 2.39 -16.96
N GLY A 107 -6.84 3.00 -17.50
CA GLY A 107 -6.83 3.45 -18.88
C GLY A 107 -7.07 2.33 -19.89
N ALA A 108 -6.49 1.15 -19.65
CA ALA A 108 -6.71 -0.05 -20.46
C ALA A 108 -8.07 -0.71 -20.14
N LEU A 109 -8.42 -0.80 -18.86
CA LEU A 109 -9.70 -1.41 -18.41
C LEU A 109 -10.94 -0.72 -19.01
N LEU A 110 -10.88 0.59 -19.21
CA LEU A 110 -11.98 1.40 -19.72
C LEU A 110 -11.68 2.00 -21.10
N ALA A 111 -10.75 1.40 -21.87
CA ALA A 111 -10.33 1.93 -23.17
C ALA A 111 -11.48 2.11 -24.15
N GLU A 112 -12.43 1.16 -24.15
CA GLU A 112 -13.59 1.15 -25.06
C GLU A 112 -14.81 1.90 -24.49
N ASP A 113 -14.69 2.56 -23.34
CA ASP A 113 -15.78 3.32 -22.74
C ASP A 113 -15.67 4.80 -23.13
N PRO A 114 -16.51 5.32 -24.06
CA PRO A 114 -16.37 6.67 -24.57
C PRO A 114 -16.57 7.76 -23.49
N ALA A 115 -17.30 7.45 -22.43
CA ALA A 115 -17.57 8.38 -21.32
C ALA A 115 -16.45 8.40 -20.28
N TYR A 116 -15.70 7.30 -20.15
CA TYR A 116 -14.74 7.13 -19.06
C TYR A 116 -13.29 6.95 -19.52
N ALA A 117 -13.00 6.59 -20.76
CA ALA A 117 -11.64 6.32 -21.21
C ALA A 117 -10.66 7.46 -20.93
N ALA A 118 -11.05 8.71 -21.20
CA ALA A 118 -10.21 9.88 -20.90
C ALA A 118 -10.00 10.09 -19.40
N LYS A 119 -11.07 10.01 -18.61
CA LYS A 119 -11.03 10.16 -17.15
C LYS A 119 -10.20 9.05 -16.49
N ALA A 120 -10.32 7.82 -16.99
CA ALA A 120 -9.57 6.66 -16.51
C ALA A 120 -8.05 6.84 -16.72
N ARG A 121 -7.64 7.33 -17.90
CA ARG A 121 -6.24 7.69 -18.17
C ARG A 121 -5.76 8.83 -17.28
N ALA A 122 -6.59 9.85 -17.07
CA ALA A 122 -6.26 10.98 -16.21
C ALA A 122 -6.04 10.55 -14.76
N LEU A 123 -6.93 9.71 -14.21
CA LEU A 123 -6.75 9.15 -12.86
C LEU A 123 -5.50 8.28 -12.80
N ALA A 124 -5.35 7.32 -13.72
CA ALA A 124 -4.19 6.41 -13.74
C ALA A 124 -2.85 7.17 -13.78
N GLY A 125 -2.78 8.28 -14.51
CA GLY A 125 -1.61 9.15 -14.58
C GLY A 125 -1.24 9.80 -13.23
N LYS A 126 -2.20 10.00 -12.34
CA LYS A 126 -1.99 10.58 -11.00
C LYS A 126 -1.78 9.53 -9.90
N VAL A 127 -2.05 8.26 -10.17
CA VAL A 127 -1.87 7.18 -9.18
C VAL A 127 -0.40 6.98 -8.87
N ARG A 128 -0.09 7.00 -7.57
CA ARG A 128 1.25 6.68 -7.03
C ARG A 128 1.12 5.82 -5.79
N ASP A 129 2.04 4.89 -5.61
CA ASP A 129 2.24 4.28 -4.30
C ASP A 129 2.71 5.35 -3.30
N LEU A 130 2.42 5.15 -2.02
CA LEU A 130 2.90 6.06 -0.96
C LEU A 130 4.40 6.31 -1.07
N SER A 131 5.18 5.26 -1.29
CA SER A 131 6.64 5.37 -1.39
C SER A 131 7.10 6.15 -2.63
N GLU A 132 6.38 6.06 -3.76
CA GLU A 132 6.67 6.86 -4.95
C GLU A 132 6.51 8.35 -4.65
N VAL A 133 5.36 8.76 -4.08
CA VAL A 133 5.10 10.18 -3.76
C VAL A 133 6.15 10.73 -2.80
N LEU A 134 6.46 10.00 -1.73
CA LEU A 134 7.41 10.47 -0.74
C LEU A 134 8.82 10.65 -1.32
N VAL A 135 9.25 9.76 -2.20
CA VAL A 135 10.56 9.88 -2.86
C VAL A 135 10.56 10.97 -3.93
N GLU A 136 9.49 11.09 -4.74
CA GLU A 136 9.35 12.16 -5.74
C GLU A 136 9.38 13.54 -5.11
N LEU A 137 8.71 13.73 -3.98
CA LEU A 137 8.73 14.98 -3.23
C LEU A 137 10.04 15.22 -2.47
N GLY A 138 10.82 14.17 -2.20
CA GLY A 138 11.98 14.20 -1.32
C GLY A 138 11.57 14.28 0.16
N PRO A 139 11.77 13.22 0.96
CA PRO A 139 11.29 13.17 2.33
C PRO A 139 11.97 14.22 3.23
N VAL A 140 11.17 14.96 3.99
CA VAL A 140 11.62 16.08 4.85
C VAL A 140 11.26 15.90 6.32
N ALA A 141 10.34 14.99 6.65
CA ALA A 141 9.97 14.74 8.03
C ALA A 141 11.16 14.14 8.81
N PRO A 142 11.53 14.73 9.96
CA PRO A 142 12.59 14.18 10.78
C PRO A 142 12.16 12.83 11.38
N ARG A 143 13.10 11.88 11.49
CA ARG A 143 12.85 10.52 11.98
C ARG A 143 13.56 10.27 13.30
N LYS A 144 12.83 9.69 14.26
CA LYS A 144 13.40 9.17 15.50
C LYS A 144 14.24 7.92 15.20
N PRO A 145 15.34 7.69 15.93
CA PRO A 145 16.09 6.45 15.85
C PRO A 145 15.21 5.24 16.18
N ARG A 146 15.41 4.17 15.42
CA ARG A 146 14.77 2.87 15.65
C ARG A 146 15.81 1.76 15.45
N PRO A 147 16.58 1.41 16.50
CA PRO A 147 17.61 0.38 16.43
C PRO A 147 16.95 -1.02 16.37
N GLU A 148 16.59 -1.44 15.18
CA GLU A 148 15.87 -2.71 14.92
C GLU A 148 16.34 -3.29 13.58
N THR A 149 16.39 -4.62 13.49
CA THR A 149 16.61 -5.32 12.22
C THR A 149 15.26 -5.66 11.59
N VAL A 150 15.06 -5.17 10.38
CA VAL A 150 13.84 -5.42 9.59
C VAL A 150 14.18 -6.02 8.24
N VAL A 151 13.20 -6.69 7.62
CA VAL A 151 13.24 -7.06 6.21
C VAL A 151 12.13 -6.34 5.46
N TYR A 152 12.40 -5.95 4.21
CA TYR A 152 11.37 -5.47 3.32
C TYR A 152 10.87 -6.60 2.41
N HIS A 153 9.56 -6.90 2.48
CA HIS A 153 8.94 -7.84 1.56
C HIS A 153 8.38 -7.09 0.35
N ASP A 154 8.95 -7.34 -0.81
CA ASP A 154 8.48 -6.81 -2.08
C ASP A 154 7.12 -7.44 -2.47
N ALA A 155 6.05 -6.68 -2.27
CA ALA A 155 4.74 -7.11 -2.77
C ALA A 155 4.79 -7.21 -4.29
N CYS A 156 4.45 -8.37 -4.87
CA CYS A 156 4.61 -8.64 -6.30
C CYS A 156 3.93 -7.57 -7.20
N HIS A 157 2.74 -7.10 -6.82
CA HIS A 157 2.04 -6.04 -7.55
C HIS A 157 2.74 -4.66 -7.43
N LEU A 158 3.54 -4.43 -6.39
CA LEU A 158 4.33 -3.22 -6.29
C LEU A 158 5.62 -3.33 -7.12
N ALA A 159 6.37 -4.41 -6.90
CA ALA A 159 7.67 -4.60 -7.49
C ALA A 159 7.63 -4.90 -8.99
N HIS A 160 6.73 -5.79 -9.43
CA HIS A 160 6.66 -6.23 -10.83
C HIS A 160 5.68 -5.42 -11.67
N ALA A 161 4.44 -5.22 -11.18
CA ALA A 161 3.42 -4.55 -11.99
C ALA A 161 3.58 -3.03 -12.00
N GLN A 162 4.06 -2.43 -10.90
CA GLN A 162 4.25 -0.97 -10.81
C GLN A 162 5.71 -0.53 -10.94
N GLY A 163 6.69 -1.44 -10.92
CA GLY A 163 8.11 -1.12 -11.02
C GLY A 163 8.68 -0.41 -9.78
N VAL A 164 7.97 -0.44 -8.65
CA VAL A 164 8.35 0.25 -7.40
C VAL A 164 9.13 -0.72 -6.53
N ARG A 165 10.45 -0.60 -6.51
CA ARG A 165 11.38 -1.48 -5.78
C ARG A 165 12.31 -0.72 -4.85
N THR A 166 12.88 0.38 -5.33
CA THR A 166 13.89 1.16 -4.61
C THR A 166 13.28 2.14 -3.62
N GLN A 167 12.12 2.69 -3.94
CA GLN A 167 11.49 3.76 -3.17
C GLN A 167 11.23 3.38 -1.70
N PRO A 168 10.65 2.22 -1.38
CA PRO A 168 10.49 1.80 0.01
C PRO A 168 11.82 1.72 0.76
N ARG A 169 12.87 1.17 0.12
CA ARG A 169 14.21 1.04 0.72
C ARG A 169 14.85 2.39 0.97
N VAL A 170 14.70 3.34 0.04
CA VAL A 170 15.17 4.73 0.24
C VAL A 170 14.56 5.33 1.49
N LEU A 171 13.26 5.15 1.71
CA LEU A 171 12.57 5.68 2.89
C LEU A 171 12.98 4.98 4.19
N LEU A 172 13.09 3.65 4.18
CA LEU A 172 13.49 2.88 5.36
C LEU A 172 14.92 3.19 5.78
N ASN A 173 15.85 3.30 4.84
CA ASN A 173 17.25 3.64 5.11
C ASN A 173 17.46 5.07 5.65
N ARG A 174 16.46 5.93 5.63
CA ARG A 174 16.49 7.25 6.28
C ARG A 174 16.16 7.20 7.77
N ILE A 175 15.71 6.07 8.28
CA ILE A 175 15.41 5.91 9.72
C ILE A 175 16.72 5.56 10.44
N PRO A 176 17.20 6.43 11.36
CA PRO A 176 18.47 6.17 12.02
C PRO A 176 18.45 4.88 12.85
N GLY A 177 19.48 4.06 12.71
CA GLY A 177 19.62 2.80 13.44
C GLY A 177 18.78 1.63 12.90
N LEU A 178 17.99 1.80 11.85
CA LEU A 178 17.26 0.70 11.24
C LEU A 178 18.22 -0.12 10.35
N ASP A 179 18.32 -1.43 10.62
CA ASP A 179 19.07 -2.38 9.80
C ASP A 179 18.10 -3.07 8.82
N VAL A 180 18.12 -2.68 7.56
CA VAL A 180 17.22 -3.22 6.53
C VAL A 180 17.93 -4.35 5.80
N ARG A 181 17.46 -5.59 6.00
CA ARG A 181 18.02 -6.78 5.35
C ARG A 181 17.19 -7.21 4.15
N GLU A 182 17.86 -7.84 3.18
CA GLU A 182 17.20 -8.42 2.04
C GLU A 182 16.78 -9.88 2.33
N ILE A 183 15.63 -10.25 1.79
CA ILE A 183 15.09 -11.61 1.90
C ILE A 183 15.65 -12.43 0.73
N ALA A 184 16.18 -13.61 1.00
CA ALA A 184 16.49 -14.55 -0.07
C ALA A 184 15.24 -14.85 -0.88
N GLU A 185 15.37 -14.96 -2.21
CA GLU A 185 14.23 -15.17 -3.10
C GLU A 185 13.15 -14.06 -2.95
N ALA A 186 13.57 -12.80 -2.82
CA ALA A 186 12.69 -11.66 -2.60
C ALA A 186 11.53 -11.60 -3.60
N GLU A 187 11.77 -12.00 -4.85
CA GLU A 187 10.81 -11.96 -5.96
C GLU A 187 9.70 -13.02 -5.91
N ILE A 188 9.86 -14.07 -5.07
CA ILE A 188 8.83 -15.09 -4.94
C ILE A 188 7.62 -14.52 -4.20
N CYS A 189 6.42 -14.80 -4.73
CA CYS A 189 5.16 -14.41 -4.13
C CYS A 189 5.01 -14.99 -2.72
N CYS A 190 4.33 -14.25 -1.83
CA CYS A 190 3.95 -14.75 -0.50
C CYS A 190 2.81 -15.79 -0.51
N GLY A 191 2.20 -16.04 -1.69
CA GLY A 191 1.07 -16.95 -1.84
C GLY A 191 -0.31 -16.33 -1.69
N SER A 192 -0.44 -15.03 -1.37
CA SER A 192 -1.76 -14.39 -1.22
C SER A 192 -2.51 -14.26 -2.55
N ALA A 193 -1.92 -13.60 -3.55
CA ALA A 193 -2.41 -13.44 -4.93
C ALA A 193 -3.92 -13.16 -5.06
N GLY A 194 -4.40 -12.11 -4.42
CA GLY A 194 -5.81 -11.73 -4.43
C GLY A 194 -6.68 -12.71 -3.64
N VAL A 195 -7.52 -13.49 -4.33
CA VAL A 195 -8.34 -14.56 -3.74
C VAL A 195 -7.82 -15.97 -4.06
N TRP A 196 -6.69 -16.06 -4.75
CA TRP A 196 -6.10 -17.32 -5.17
C TRP A 196 -5.76 -18.24 -3.97
N ASN A 197 -5.30 -17.67 -2.86
CA ASN A 197 -5.01 -18.41 -1.63
C ASN A 197 -6.26 -19.07 -1.02
N ILE A 198 -7.46 -18.55 -1.29
CA ILE A 198 -8.73 -19.14 -0.84
C ILE A 198 -9.11 -20.30 -1.77
N GLN A 199 -8.86 -20.16 -3.08
CA GLN A 199 -9.18 -21.15 -4.11
C GLN A 199 -8.16 -22.29 -4.14
N HIS A 200 -6.90 -22.01 -3.79
CA HIS A 200 -5.77 -22.94 -3.83
C HIS A 200 -5.00 -22.91 -2.49
N PRO A 201 -5.60 -23.36 -1.38
CA PRO A 201 -5.05 -23.17 -0.04
C PRO A 201 -3.72 -23.92 0.18
N GLU A 202 -3.54 -25.11 -0.40
CA GLU A 202 -2.32 -25.90 -0.22
C GLU A 202 -1.09 -25.26 -0.88
N PRO A 203 -1.10 -24.94 -2.20
CA PRO A 203 0.02 -24.25 -2.83
C PRO A 203 0.27 -22.86 -2.23
N ALA A 204 -0.79 -22.15 -1.81
CA ALA A 204 -0.66 -20.85 -1.15
C ALA A 204 0.05 -20.95 0.20
N ARG A 205 -0.23 -22.02 0.96
CA ARG A 205 0.44 -22.31 2.23
C ARG A 205 1.91 -22.61 2.00
N GLU A 206 2.25 -23.46 1.03
CA GLU A 206 3.63 -23.81 0.68
C GLU A 206 4.46 -22.57 0.33
N LEU A 207 3.93 -21.68 -0.54
CA LEU A 207 4.57 -20.42 -0.88
C LEU A 207 4.75 -19.50 0.33
N GLY A 208 3.71 -19.40 1.17
CA GLY A 208 3.76 -18.60 2.40
C GLY A 208 4.81 -19.10 3.38
N GLU A 209 4.89 -20.40 3.62
CA GLU A 209 5.89 -21.00 4.50
C GLU A 209 7.31 -20.90 3.94
N ARG A 210 7.49 -21.05 2.63
CA ARG A 210 8.79 -20.81 1.97
C ARG A 210 9.25 -19.36 2.21
N LYS A 211 8.35 -18.39 2.00
CA LYS A 211 8.63 -16.98 2.27
C LYS A 211 8.92 -16.74 3.75
N ALA A 212 8.16 -17.32 4.66
CA ALA A 212 8.38 -17.19 6.10
C ALA A 212 9.73 -17.76 6.55
N ARG A 213 10.15 -18.93 6.02
CA ARG A 213 11.49 -19.48 6.30
C ARG A 213 12.62 -18.57 5.80
N ALA A 214 12.46 -17.98 4.59
CA ALA A 214 13.44 -17.03 4.07
C ALA A 214 13.53 -15.75 4.92
N ILE A 215 12.40 -15.27 5.46
CA ILE A 215 12.35 -14.16 6.41
C ILE A 215 13.08 -14.54 7.71
N LEU A 216 12.75 -15.68 8.31
CA LEU A 216 13.38 -16.14 9.56
C LEU A 216 14.90 -16.30 9.45
N ALA A 217 15.38 -16.75 8.29
CA ALA A 217 16.80 -16.90 8.03
C ALA A 217 17.59 -15.57 8.08
N THR A 218 16.92 -14.43 7.97
CA THR A 218 17.56 -13.11 8.07
C THR A 218 17.83 -12.67 9.51
N GLY A 219 17.16 -13.28 10.50
CA GLY A 219 17.20 -12.86 11.91
C GLY A 219 16.46 -11.55 12.17
N ALA A 220 15.65 -11.05 11.24
CA ALA A 220 14.85 -9.84 11.45
C ALA A 220 13.70 -10.08 12.44
N THR A 221 13.39 -9.05 13.21
CA THR A 221 12.27 -9.06 14.17
C THR A 221 10.98 -8.50 13.58
N THR A 222 11.09 -7.79 12.46
CA THR A 222 9.93 -7.16 11.79
C THR A 222 10.03 -7.31 10.28
N VAL A 223 8.90 -7.66 9.66
CA VAL A 223 8.67 -7.63 8.20
C VAL A 223 7.90 -6.38 7.85
N VAL A 224 8.39 -5.63 6.87
CA VAL A 224 7.73 -4.44 6.34
C VAL A 224 7.22 -4.73 4.94
N THR A 225 5.97 -4.41 4.64
CA THR A 225 5.39 -4.59 3.29
C THR A 225 4.26 -3.59 3.02
N SER A 226 3.90 -3.38 1.76
CA SER A 226 2.89 -2.39 1.32
C SER A 226 1.64 -3.04 0.73
N ASN A 227 1.20 -4.20 1.28
CA ASN A 227 0.00 -4.85 0.76
C ASN A 227 -0.75 -5.65 1.84
N PRO A 228 -2.04 -5.39 2.07
CA PRO A 228 -2.81 -6.06 3.13
C PRO A 228 -2.88 -7.59 2.95
N GLY A 229 -3.00 -8.08 1.73
CA GLY A 229 -2.98 -9.53 1.46
C GLY A 229 -1.65 -10.18 1.82
N CYS A 230 -0.52 -9.50 1.59
CA CYS A 230 0.80 -9.98 1.99
C CYS A 230 0.95 -9.97 3.51
N ILE A 231 0.46 -8.93 4.21
CA ILE A 231 0.47 -8.89 5.67
C ILE A 231 -0.24 -10.11 6.24
N MET A 232 -1.49 -10.35 5.84
CA MET A 232 -2.28 -11.50 6.33
C MET A 232 -1.60 -12.85 6.03
N GLN A 233 -1.10 -13.04 4.82
CA GLN A 233 -0.53 -14.31 4.38
C GLN A 233 0.80 -14.63 5.10
N ILE A 234 1.68 -13.62 5.22
CA ILE A 234 2.99 -13.77 5.89
C ILE A 234 2.77 -13.98 7.39
N THR A 235 1.89 -13.21 8.03
CA THR A 235 1.54 -13.39 9.45
C THR A 235 1.07 -14.82 9.70
N ALA A 236 0.08 -15.29 8.94
CA ALA A 236 -0.42 -16.66 9.09
C ALA A 236 0.64 -17.74 8.84
N ALA A 237 1.61 -17.50 7.96
CA ALA A 237 2.71 -18.43 7.71
C ALA A 237 3.73 -18.44 8.85
N LEU A 238 4.08 -17.29 9.41
CA LEU A 238 4.95 -17.15 10.58
C LEU A 238 4.32 -17.79 11.81
N ASP A 239 3.02 -17.54 12.05
CA ASP A 239 2.27 -18.15 13.16
C ASP A 239 2.30 -19.68 13.09
N ARG A 240 2.11 -20.28 11.90
CA ARG A 240 2.20 -21.74 11.71
C ARG A 240 3.59 -22.30 12.02
N LEU A 241 4.63 -21.50 11.83
CA LEU A 241 6.01 -21.87 12.16
C LEU A 241 6.38 -21.57 13.62
N GLY A 242 5.44 -21.05 14.43
CA GLY A 242 5.68 -20.68 15.82
C GLY A 242 6.62 -19.47 16.00
N ALA A 243 6.73 -18.63 15.00
CA ALA A 243 7.65 -17.50 15.00
C ALA A 243 6.99 -16.22 15.53
N THR A 244 7.75 -15.42 16.29
CA THR A 244 7.31 -14.16 16.91
C THR A 244 7.80 -12.94 16.15
N VAL A 245 7.77 -12.98 14.81
CA VAL A 245 8.17 -11.87 13.94
C VAL A 245 6.96 -11.00 13.63
N SER A 246 7.07 -9.70 13.86
CA SER A 246 6.00 -8.74 13.55
C SER A 246 5.89 -8.50 12.05
N VAL A 247 4.67 -8.31 11.53
CA VAL A 247 4.45 -7.90 10.13
C VAL A 247 3.69 -6.58 10.13
N VAL A 248 4.32 -5.53 9.60
CA VAL A 248 3.78 -4.18 9.63
C VAL A 248 3.73 -3.58 8.23
N HIS A 249 2.83 -2.62 8.06
CA HIS A 249 2.78 -1.86 6.82
C HIS A 249 3.88 -0.79 6.78
N THR A 250 4.40 -0.48 5.56
CA THR A 250 5.40 0.58 5.37
C THR A 250 4.96 1.92 5.98
N ALA A 251 3.68 2.28 5.82
CA ALA A 251 3.15 3.52 6.42
C ALA A 251 3.23 3.51 7.96
N GLU A 252 2.98 2.38 8.61
CA GLU A 252 3.02 2.27 10.07
C GLU A 252 4.45 2.42 10.61
N LEU A 253 5.41 1.78 9.93
CA LEU A 253 6.82 1.92 10.32
C LEU A 253 7.28 3.38 10.18
N LEU A 254 6.97 4.00 9.05
CA LEU A 254 7.29 5.41 8.80
C LEU A 254 6.61 6.33 9.84
N ASP A 255 5.32 6.13 10.09
CA ASP A 255 4.55 6.92 11.06
C ASP A 255 5.15 6.83 12.47
N SER A 256 5.48 5.62 12.92
CA SER A 256 6.05 5.37 14.25
C SER A 256 7.38 6.08 14.51
N THR A 257 8.06 6.48 13.45
CA THR A 257 9.38 7.14 13.53
C THR A 257 9.33 8.65 13.29
N ILE A 258 8.17 9.24 13.01
CA ILE A 258 8.05 10.69 12.86
C ILE A 258 8.40 11.37 14.19
N SER A 259 9.33 12.31 14.15
CA SER A 259 9.59 13.22 15.27
C SER A 259 8.65 14.43 15.21
N ALA A 260 8.22 14.93 16.34
CA ALA A 260 7.65 16.27 16.38
C ALA A 260 8.70 17.25 15.83
N ARG A 261 8.31 18.16 14.95
CA ARG A 261 9.16 19.33 14.63
C ARG A 261 9.10 20.25 15.83
N GLU A 262 10.26 20.56 16.41
CA GLU A 262 10.41 21.61 17.42
C GLU A 262 10.01 22.97 16.85
#